data_75c235eec774f4ce72d6bc6a0ffc7b6d
#
_entry.id   75c235eec774f4ce72d6bc6a0ffc7b6d
#
_cell.length_a   1.000
_cell.length_b   1.000
_cell.length_c   1.000
_cell.angle_alpha   90.00
_cell.angle_beta   90.00
_cell.angle_gamma   90.00
#
_symmetry.space_group_name_H-M   'P 1'
#
loop_
_entity.id
_entity.type
_entity.pdbx_description
1 polymer ?
#
loop_
_entity_poly.entity_id
_entity_poly.type
_entity_poly.pdbx_seq_one_letter_code
_entity_poly.pdbx_strand_id
1 'polypeptide(L)'
;MRSCSSPLYSPLPSLTRTFPRAGTALLSAVDAVNGQKDYPTFHILAANSTSPAEVLHKVWDGRYWGSIVATSGASSRFDTAVASAAAASTYDATQALEYSGLEVRYTTAWSGAVLPALNKVMQSAFARFDLDTVAPLLSSGTAYSTASAQVLARPVAATFINQTPFVYGTRIVLNTIAFVLPFLFQFFFLLSWNGLFLGIGVYRNMSFARHLKYRLAISLAWTLLTSLMSTTWGVMFDEGYDLAAKQFFALWTVHWCVLILSFCPPRD
;
A
#
# COMPACT_ATOMS: atom_id res chain seq x y z
N MET A 1 12.96 8.08 25.69
CA MET A 1 11.69 8.72 25.32
C MET A 1 11.99 10.14 24.86
N ARG A 2 12.10 10.37 23.56
CA ARG A 2 12.20 11.72 22.99
C ARG A 2 10.98 11.97 22.14
N SER A 3 10.19 12.96 22.55
CA SER A 3 8.99 13.43 21.88
C SER A 3 9.37 13.98 20.51
N CYS A 4 8.80 13.42 19.47
CA CYS A 4 8.87 13.96 18.12
C CYS A 4 7.79 15.03 18.03
N SER A 5 8.17 16.29 18.15
CA SER A 5 7.31 17.45 17.96
C SER A 5 7.03 17.61 16.47
N SER A 6 5.76 17.56 16.12
CA SER A 6 5.23 17.86 14.79
C SER A 6 5.51 19.32 14.43
N PRO A 7 5.87 19.64 13.18
CA PRO A 7 5.99 21.03 12.74
C PRO A 7 4.61 21.68 12.62
N LEU A 8 4.53 22.85 13.18
CA LEU A 8 3.45 23.82 13.26
C LEU A 8 2.68 24.00 11.94
N TYR A 9 1.39 23.83 12.04
CA TYR A 9 0.40 24.17 11.03
C TYR A 9 0.28 25.70 10.96
N SER A 10 0.79 26.32 9.89
CA SER A 10 0.45 27.70 9.55
C SER A 10 -0.91 27.71 8.84
N PRO A 11 -1.87 28.54 9.26
CA PRO A 11 -3.13 28.66 8.55
C PRO A 11 -2.87 29.30 7.19
N LEU A 12 -3.16 28.55 6.12
CA LEU A 12 -3.11 29.06 4.76
C LEU A 12 -4.25 30.06 4.54
N PRO A 13 -4.02 31.16 3.78
CA PRO A 13 -5.02 32.17 3.50
C PRO A 13 -6.21 31.57 2.77
N SER A 14 -7.39 32.01 3.17
CA SER A 14 -8.69 31.69 2.56
C SER A 14 -8.71 32.09 1.08
N LEU A 15 -8.36 31.19 0.20
CA LEU A 15 -8.61 31.30 -1.22
C LEU A 15 -9.98 30.71 -1.52
N THR A 16 -10.98 31.57 -1.59
CA THR A 16 -12.27 31.31 -2.24
C THR A 16 -12.03 31.04 -3.73
N ARG A 17 -11.65 29.83 -4.05
CA ARG A 17 -11.70 29.29 -5.40
C ARG A 17 -12.87 28.35 -5.48
N THR A 18 -13.72 28.59 -6.46
CA THR A 18 -14.79 27.68 -6.90
C THR A 18 -14.19 26.32 -7.26
N PHE A 19 -13.99 25.49 -6.25
CA PHE A 19 -13.71 24.08 -6.51
C PHE A 19 -14.97 23.49 -7.19
N PRO A 20 -14.79 22.68 -8.25
CA PRO A 20 -15.91 21.93 -8.81
C PRO A 20 -16.60 21.15 -7.66
N ARG A 21 -17.91 21.01 -7.68
CA ARG A 21 -18.72 20.39 -6.60
C ARG A 21 -18.16 19.04 -6.13
N ALA A 22 -17.66 18.22 -7.08
CA ALA A 22 -17.00 16.96 -6.75
C ALA A 22 -15.72 17.17 -5.89
N GLY A 23 -14.96 18.22 -6.16
CA GLY A 23 -13.75 18.56 -5.39
C GLY A 23 -14.09 19.06 -3.99
N THR A 24 -15.15 19.88 -3.82
CA THR A 24 -15.60 20.33 -2.49
C THR A 24 -16.13 19.18 -1.65
N ALA A 25 -16.89 18.26 -2.24
CA ALA A 25 -17.36 17.06 -1.58
C ALA A 25 -16.17 16.16 -1.11
N LEU A 26 -15.16 16.02 -1.96
CA LEU A 26 -13.93 15.28 -1.62
C LEU A 26 -13.18 15.95 -0.46
N LEU A 27 -12.98 17.27 -0.50
CA LEU A 27 -12.28 17.99 0.57
C LEU A 27 -13.00 17.85 1.90
N SER A 28 -14.33 18.02 1.92
CA SER A 28 -15.12 17.86 3.15
C SER A 28 -15.09 16.43 3.69
N ALA A 29 -14.98 15.43 2.81
CA ALA A 29 -14.81 14.02 3.21
C ALA A 29 -13.43 13.76 3.81
N VAL A 30 -12.38 14.34 3.24
CA VAL A 30 -11.00 14.26 3.77
C VAL A 30 -10.92 14.94 5.14
N ASP A 31 -11.48 16.13 5.31
CA ASP A 31 -11.49 16.85 6.59
C ASP A 31 -12.21 16.07 7.69
N ALA A 32 -13.26 15.35 7.35
CA ALA A 32 -13.99 14.50 8.30
C ALA A 32 -13.21 13.28 8.77
N VAL A 33 -12.25 12.80 7.98
CA VAL A 33 -11.44 11.60 8.28
C VAL A 33 -10.07 11.98 8.85
N ASN A 34 -9.51 13.13 8.45
CA ASN A 34 -8.21 13.59 8.94
C ASN A 34 -8.24 13.80 10.47
N GLY A 35 -7.24 13.27 11.13
CA GLY A 35 -7.12 13.32 12.59
C GLY A 35 -7.79 12.17 13.34
N GLN A 36 -8.47 11.26 12.69
CA GLN A 36 -8.93 10.01 13.31
C GLN A 36 -7.73 9.09 13.57
N LYS A 37 -7.65 8.51 14.79
CA LYS A 37 -6.48 7.77 15.29
C LYS A 37 -6.08 6.57 14.42
N ASP A 38 -7.04 5.94 13.76
CA ASP A 38 -6.83 4.68 13.02
C ASP A 38 -6.79 4.88 11.49
N TYR A 39 -6.69 6.13 11.04
CA TYR A 39 -6.67 6.47 9.63
C TYR A 39 -5.34 7.06 9.18
N PRO A 40 -4.91 6.79 7.93
CA PRO A 40 -3.75 7.47 7.35
C PRO A 40 -4.04 8.97 7.22
N THR A 41 -2.99 9.79 7.37
CA THR A 41 -3.09 11.23 7.19
C THR A 41 -3.18 11.57 5.70
N PHE A 42 -4.20 12.36 5.33
CA PHE A 42 -4.39 12.85 3.98
C PHE A 42 -3.77 14.26 3.85
N HIS A 43 -2.93 14.42 2.83
CA HIS A 43 -2.33 15.71 2.47
C HIS A 43 -3.06 16.30 1.27
N ILE A 44 -3.61 17.49 1.45
CA ILE A 44 -4.29 18.21 0.38
C ILE A 44 -3.25 18.97 -0.45
N LEU A 45 -3.19 18.66 -1.74
CA LEU A 45 -2.33 19.34 -2.69
C LEU A 45 -3.13 20.40 -3.46
N ALA A 46 -2.57 21.60 -3.60
CA ALA A 46 -3.24 22.69 -4.30
C ALA A 46 -3.29 22.39 -5.82
N ALA A 47 -4.49 22.41 -6.38
CA ALA A 47 -4.74 22.12 -7.81
C ALA A 47 -3.99 23.04 -8.79
N ASN A 48 -3.54 24.21 -8.32
CA ASN A 48 -2.81 25.18 -9.17
C ASN A 48 -1.34 24.88 -9.32
N SER A 49 -0.77 24.15 -8.37
CA SER A 49 0.68 23.89 -8.29
C SER A 49 1.05 22.47 -8.64
N THR A 50 0.05 21.60 -8.84
CA THR A 50 0.31 20.17 -9.02
C THR A 50 -0.64 19.61 -10.08
N SER A 51 -0.08 19.10 -11.18
CA SER A 51 -0.84 18.41 -12.21
C SER A 51 -1.21 16.98 -11.77
N PRO A 52 -2.28 16.36 -12.34
CA PRO A 52 -2.61 14.95 -12.05
C PRO A 52 -1.42 14.00 -12.33
N ALA A 53 -0.66 14.22 -13.39
CA ALA A 53 0.52 13.45 -13.73
C ALA A 53 1.62 13.57 -12.65
N GLU A 54 1.80 14.77 -12.09
CA GLU A 54 2.76 14.98 -10.99
C GLU A 54 2.33 14.29 -9.70
N VAL A 55 1.02 14.24 -9.43
CA VAL A 55 0.49 13.47 -8.29
C VAL A 55 0.80 11.99 -8.44
N LEU A 56 0.56 11.42 -9.64
CA LEU A 56 0.90 10.04 -9.96
C LEU A 56 2.40 9.77 -9.80
N HIS A 57 3.25 10.69 -10.25
CA HIS A 57 4.71 10.58 -10.08
C HIS A 57 5.13 10.61 -8.61
N LYS A 58 4.51 11.45 -7.77
CA LYS A 58 4.77 11.49 -6.32
C LYS A 58 4.36 10.19 -5.62
N VAL A 59 3.31 9.51 -6.11
CA VAL A 59 2.94 8.16 -5.64
C VAL A 59 3.99 7.14 -6.10
N TRP A 60 4.42 7.20 -7.36
CA TRP A 60 5.47 6.34 -7.91
C TRP A 60 6.80 6.46 -7.14
N ASP A 61 7.24 7.69 -6.85
CA ASP A 61 8.44 7.97 -6.05
C ASP A 61 8.33 7.52 -4.59
N GLY A 62 7.15 7.07 -4.19
CA GLY A 62 6.91 6.58 -2.85
C GLY A 62 6.78 7.66 -1.77
N ARG A 63 6.56 8.93 -2.16
CA ARG A 63 6.27 10.02 -1.22
C ARG A 63 4.90 9.85 -0.57
N TYR A 64 3.95 9.30 -1.32
CA TYR A 64 2.61 8.97 -0.85
C TYR A 64 2.30 7.50 -1.12
N TRP A 65 1.40 6.92 -0.34
CA TRP A 65 0.92 5.56 -0.52
C TRP A 65 -0.16 5.43 -1.59
N GLY A 66 -0.90 6.49 -1.80
CA GLY A 66 -1.96 6.58 -2.79
C GLY A 66 -2.42 8.01 -2.94
N SER A 67 -3.26 8.26 -3.93
CA SER A 67 -3.84 9.58 -4.19
C SER A 67 -5.28 9.47 -4.63
N ILE A 68 -6.04 10.55 -4.40
CA ILE A 68 -7.37 10.77 -4.97
C ILE A 68 -7.35 12.12 -5.66
N VAL A 69 -7.79 12.18 -6.91
CA VAL A 69 -7.82 13.39 -7.73
C VAL A 69 -9.23 13.58 -8.27
N ALA A 70 -9.80 14.78 -8.08
CA ALA A 70 -11.02 15.17 -8.78
C ALA A 70 -10.66 15.63 -10.18
N THR A 71 -11.25 15.01 -11.19
CA THR A 71 -10.96 15.29 -12.60
C THR A 71 -11.49 16.66 -12.99
N SER A 72 -10.71 17.40 -13.77
CA SER A 72 -11.13 18.69 -14.30
C SER A 72 -12.41 18.57 -15.14
N GLY A 73 -13.33 19.51 -14.96
CA GLY A 73 -14.60 19.52 -15.69
C GLY A 73 -15.63 18.46 -15.25
N ALA A 74 -15.39 17.69 -14.18
CA ALA A 74 -16.33 16.69 -13.69
C ALA A 74 -17.72 17.29 -13.39
N SER A 75 -17.77 18.42 -12.70
CA SER A 75 -19.05 19.08 -12.37
C SER A 75 -19.77 19.62 -13.59
N SER A 76 -19.07 20.19 -14.57
CA SER A 76 -19.68 20.68 -15.80
C SER A 76 -20.21 19.55 -16.68
N ARG A 77 -19.49 18.41 -16.75
CA ARG A 77 -19.99 17.21 -17.44
C ARG A 77 -21.27 16.69 -16.78
N PHE A 78 -21.32 16.64 -15.46
CA PHE A 78 -22.51 16.25 -14.72
C PHE A 78 -23.69 17.21 -15.00
N ASP A 79 -23.48 18.52 -14.89
CA ASP A 79 -24.53 19.53 -15.14
C ASP A 79 -25.09 19.43 -16.56
N THR A 80 -24.21 19.21 -17.55
CA THR A 80 -24.61 19.01 -18.95
C THR A 80 -25.42 17.72 -19.13
N ALA A 81 -25.02 16.63 -18.47
CA ALA A 81 -25.72 15.36 -18.53
C ALA A 81 -27.10 15.41 -17.85
N VAL A 82 -27.24 16.15 -16.77
CA VAL A 82 -28.55 16.36 -16.14
C VAL A 82 -29.48 17.20 -17.02
N ALA A 83 -28.94 18.21 -17.69
CA ALA A 83 -29.71 19.11 -18.53
C ALA A 83 -30.15 18.54 -19.89
N SER A 84 -29.42 17.55 -20.44
CA SER A 84 -29.64 17.01 -21.81
C SER A 84 -29.65 15.50 -21.82
N ALA A 85 -30.72 14.90 -22.36
CA ALA A 85 -30.84 13.46 -22.53
C ALA A 85 -29.73 12.87 -23.46
N ALA A 86 -29.31 13.64 -24.47
CA ALA A 86 -28.23 13.23 -25.37
C ALA A 86 -26.88 13.17 -24.63
N ALA A 87 -26.57 14.15 -23.78
CA ALA A 87 -25.38 14.15 -22.95
C ALA A 87 -25.46 13.10 -21.82
N ALA A 88 -26.64 12.85 -21.28
CA ALA A 88 -26.86 11.81 -20.28
C ALA A 88 -26.54 10.41 -20.78
N SER A 89 -26.85 10.11 -22.04
CA SER A 89 -26.58 8.79 -22.66
C SER A 89 -25.07 8.48 -22.82
N THR A 90 -24.21 9.51 -22.85
CA THR A 90 -22.76 9.40 -22.99
C THR A 90 -22.01 9.70 -21.70
N TYR A 91 -22.73 10.02 -20.63
CA TYR A 91 -22.12 10.36 -19.35
C TYR A 91 -21.51 9.14 -18.68
N ASP A 92 -20.24 9.28 -18.32
CA ASP A 92 -19.50 8.28 -17.54
C ASP A 92 -19.14 8.84 -16.17
N ALA A 93 -19.85 8.36 -15.14
CA ALA A 93 -19.62 8.77 -13.75
C ALA A 93 -18.21 8.43 -13.24
N THR A 94 -17.56 7.39 -13.81
CA THR A 94 -16.24 6.93 -13.37
C THR A 94 -15.13 7.93 -13.68
N GLN A 95 -15.38 8.85 -14.60
CA GLN A 95 -14.45 9.93 -14.95
C GLN A 95 -14.50 11.11 -13.99
N ALA A 96 -15.29 11.07 -12.93
CA ALA A 96 -15.40 12.17 -11.98
C ALA A 96 -14.24 12.23 -10.98
N LEU A 97 -13.82 11.07 -10.47
CA LEU A 97 -12.70 10.93 -9.57
C LEU A 97 -11.73 9.85 -10.08
N GLU A 98 -10.45 10.07 -9.84
CA GLU A 98 -9.40 9.09 -10.07
C GLU A 98 -8.67 8.83 -8.76
N TYR A 99 -8.44 7.56 -8.43
CA TYR A 99 -7.57 7.22 -7.33
C TYR A 99 -6.46 6.28 -7.77
N SER A 100 -5.29 6.44 -7.20
CA SER A 100 -4.11 5.66 -7.59
C SER A 100 -3.35 5.12 -6.41
N GLY A 101 -2.58 4.08 -6.66
CA GLY A 101 -1.67 3.49 -5.70
C GLY A 101 -0.71 2.49 -6.33
N LEU A 102 0.24 2.03 -5.51
CA LEU A 102 1.24 1.04 -5.87
C LEU A 102 0.97 -0.26 -5.08
N GLU A 103 0.24 -1.19 -5.68
CA GLU A 103 -0.09 -2.47 -5.05
C GLU A 103 1.16 -3.27 -4.68
N VAL A 104 2.16 -3.29 -5.56
CA VAL A 104 3.38 -4.08 -5.42
C VAL A 104 4.28 -3.59 -4.28
N ARG A 105 4.21 -2.31 -3.90
CA ARG A 105 5.13 -1.73 -2.93
C ARG A 105 5.07 -2.43 -1.57
N TYR A 106 3.88 -2.65 -1.03
CA TYR A 106 3.62 -3.44 0.17
C TYR A 106 2.16 -3.87 0.18
N THR A 107 1.88 -5.01 -0.40
CA THR A 107 0.53 -5.50 -0.70
C THR A 107 -0.38 -5.60 0.52
N THR A 108 0.15 -6.04 1.67
CA THR A 108 -0.62 -6.13 2.93
C THR A 108 -1.00 -4.78 3.50
N ALA A 109 -0.12 -3.77 3.44
CA ALA A 109 -0.45 -2.40 3.86
C ALA A 109 -1.42 -1.75 2.87
N TRP A 110 -1.23 -1.98 1.57
CA TRP A 110 -2.14 -1.48 0.55
C TRP A 110 -3.57 -2.01 0.75
N SER A 111 -3.74 -3.33 0.78
CA SER A 111 -5.07 -3.96 0.90
C SER A 111 -5.68 -3.81 2.30
N GLY A 112 -4.86 -3.82 3.35
CA GLY A 112 -5.33 -3.78 4.75
C GLY A 112 -5.58 -2.39 5.32
N ALA A 113 -4.89 -1.36 4.81
CA ALA A 113 -4.99 -0.01 5.39
C ALA A 113 -5.27 1.08 4.35
N VAL A 114 -4.46 1.15 3.28
CA VAL A 114 -4.52 2.29 2.34
C VAL A 114 -5.79 2.25 1.50
N LEU A 115 -6.06 1.15 0.82
CA LEU A 115 -7.23 1.00 -0.05
C LEU A 115 -8.57 1.13 0.70
N PRO A 116 -8.77 0.52 1.88
CA PRO A 116 -9.98 0.75 2.69
C PRO A 116 -10.15 2.21 3.10
N ALA A 117 -9.07 2.91 3.45
CA ALA A 117 -9.12 4.33 3.80
C ALA A 117 -9.51 5.21 2.60
N LEU A 118 -8.91 4.98 1.43
CA LEU A 118 -9.28 5.66 0.19
C LEU A 118 -10.75 5.42 -0.16
N ASN A 119 -11.21 4.17 -0.09
CA ASN A 119 -12.61 3.81 -0.35
C ASN A 119 -13.58 4.51 0.59
N LYS A 120 -13.26 4.61 1.89
CA LYS A 120 -14.09 5.30 2.85
C LYS A 120 -14.20 6.79 2.57
N VAL A 121 -13.10 7.45 2.23
CA VAL A 121 -13.12 8.86 1.83
C VAL A 121 -13.94 9.05 0.57
N MET A 122 -13.79 8.20 -0.45
CA MET A 122 -14.58 8.28 -1.67
C MET A 122 -16.08 8.07 -1.40
N GLN A 123 -16.45 7.06 -0.63
CA GLN A 123 -17.86 6.84 -0.24
C GLN A 123 -18.45 8.05 0.51
N SER A 124 -17.68 8.65 1.41
CA SER A 124 -18.10 9.85 2.11
C SER A 124 -18.24 11.04 1.16
N ALA A 125 -17.34 11.17 0.18
CA ALA A 125 -17.43 12.20 -0.86
C ALA A 125 -18.66 12.01 -1.77
N PHE A 126 -18.97 10.77 -2.16
CA PHE A 126 -20.17 10.46 -2.94
C PHE A 126 -21.45 10.81 -2.17
N ALA A 127 -21.54 10.38 -0.91
CA ALA A 127 -22.70 10.70 -0.08
C ALA A 127 -22.90 12.22 0.12
N ARG A 128 -21.80 12.97 0.28
CA ARG A 128 -21.90 14.45 0.37
C ARG A 128 -22.30 15.07 -0.96
N PHE A 129 -21.77 14.59 -2.08
CA PHE A 129 -22.18 15.07 -3.39
C PHE A 129 -23.67 14.82 -3.64
N ASP A 130 -24.18 13.66 -3.23
CA ASP A 130 -25.61 13.33 -3.33
C ASP A 130 -26.46 14.29 -2.50
N LEU A 131 -26.07 14.56 -1.26
CA LEU A 131 -26.79 15.48 -0.37
C LEU A 131 -26.73 16.94 -0.85
N ASP A 132 -25.57 17.39 -1.27
CA ASP A 132 -25.34 18.81 -1.57
C ASP A 132 -25.74 19.18 -3.00
N THR A 133 -25.76 18.20 -3.92
CA THR A 133 -26.01 18.46 -5.35
C THR A 133 -27.26 17.75 -5.86
N VAL A 134 -27.40 16.44 -5.62
CA VAL A 134 -28.49 15.65 -6.21
C VAL A 134 -29.83 15.90 -5.50
N ALA A 135 -29.82 15.90 -4.16
CA ALA A 135 -31.05 16.08 -3.39
C ALA A 135 -31.75 17.40 -3.69
N PRO A 136 -31.06 18.55 -3.81
CA PRO A 136 -31.71 19.81 -4.25
C PRO A 136 -32.29 19.73 -5.66
N LEU A 137 -31.63 19.05 -6.59
CA LEU A 137 -32.13 18.88 -7.96
C LEU A 137 -33.40 18.04 -7.97
N LEU A 138 -33.47 16.97 -7.21
CA LEU A 138 -34.65 16.12 -7.11
C LEU A 138 -35.82 16.85 -6.42
N SER A 139 -35.53 17.69 -5.42
CA SER A 139 -36.55 18.47 -4.70
C SER A 139 -37.11 19.63 -5.51
N SER A 140 -36.44 20.06 -6.58
CA SER A 140 -36.89 21.17 -7.45
C SER A 140 -38.17 20.86 -8.24
N GLY A 141 -38.63 19.60 -8.27
CA GLY A 141 -39.80 19.17 -9.02
C GLY A 141 -39.62 19.16 -10.55
N THR A 142 -38.37 19.29 -11.03
CA THR A 142 -38.04 19.23 -12.46
C THR A 142 -38.25 17.81 -13.00
N ALA A 143 -38.96 17.70 -14.11
CA ALA A 143 -39.12 16.41 -14.81
C ALA A 143 -37.82 16.07 -15.57
N TYR A 144 -37.17 14.97 -15.20
CA TYR A 144 -35.98 14.49 -15.86
C TYR A 144 -36.30 13.40 -16.89
N SER A 145 -35.53 13.36 -17.96
CA SER A 145 -35.58 12.23 -18.89
C SER A 145 -35.09 10.95 -18.19
N THR A 146 -35.45 9.77 -18.70
CA THR A 146 -35.00 8.49 -18.15
C THR A 146 -33.46 8.42 -18.08
N ALA A 147 -32.79 8.94 -19.13
CA ALA A 147 -31.33 8.98 -19.16
C ALA A 147 -30.76 9.94 -18.08
N SER A 148 -31.34 11.15 -17.92
CA SER A 148 -30.91 12.07 -16.87
C SER A 148 -31.19 11.53 -15.46
N ALA A 149 -32.28 10.79 -15.27
CA ALA A 149 -32.58 10.10 -14.02
C ALA A 149 -31.55 9.02 -13.68
N GLN A 150 -31.01 8.30 -14.67
CA GLN A 150 -29.92 7.35 -14.47
C GLN A 150 -28.62 8.05 -14.04
N VAL A 151 -28.30 9.22 -14.58
CA VAL A 151 -27.17 10.05 -14.16
C VAL A 151 -27.34 10.49 -12.70
N LEU A 152 -28.55 10.93 -12.32
CA LEU A 152 -28.84 11.30 -10.93
C LEU A 152 -28.76 10.12 -9.96
N ALA A 153 -29.07 8.90 -10.40
CA ALA A 153 -28.95 7.71 -9.57
C ALA A 153 -27.48 7.31 -9.30
N ARG A 154 -26.55 7.68 -10.20
CA ARG A 154 -25.11 7.44 -10.03
C ARG A 154 -24.31 8.64 -10.54
N PRO A 155 -24.30 9.75 -9.82
CA PRO A 155 -23.75 11.01 -10.31
C PRO A 155 -22.24 11.03 -10.38
N VAL A 156 -21.58 10.37 -9.43
CA VAL A 156 -20.11 10.35 -9.28
C VAL A 156 -19.64 8.93 -8.98
N ALA A 157 -18.58 8.54 -9.60
CA ALA A 157 -17.84 7.33 -9.29
C ALA A 157 -16.34 7.60 -9.45
N ALA A 158 -15.51 6.60 -9.15
CA ALA A 158 -14.06 6.75 -9.23
C ALA A 158 -13.44 5.63 -10.06
N THR A 159 -12.40 5.97 -10.82
CA THR A 159 -11.57 5.02 -11.56
C THR A 159 -10.29 4.75 -10.79
N PHE A 160 -9.92 3.48 -10.67
CA PHE A 160 -8.64 3.07 -10.11
C PHE A 160 -7.55 3.07 -11.16
N ILE A 161 -6.51 3.86 -10.94
CA ILE A 161 -5.28 3.84 -11.75
C ILE A 161 -4.23 3.04 -10.98
N ASN A 162 -4.16 1.75 -11.28
CA ASN A 162 -3.11 0.91 -10.74
C ASN A 162 -1.84 1.07 -11.57
N GLN A 163 -0.84 1.73 -11.00
CA GLN A 163 0.45 1.94 -11.67
C GLN A 163 1.30 0.66 -11.70
N THR A 164 1.05 -0.25 -10.78
CA THR A 164 1.77 -1.52 -10.66
C THR A 164 0.78 -2.63 -10.32
N PRO A 165 0.02 -3.15 -11.33
CA PRO A 165 -0.93 -4.22 -11.09
C PRO A 165 -0.22 -5.44 -10.51
N PHE A 166 -0.76 -5.94 -9.42
CA PHE A 166 -0.25 -7.12 -8.74
C PHE A 166 -1.31 -8.22 -8.76
N VAL A 167 -0.95 -9.35 -9.32
CA VAL A 167 -1.80 -10.54 -9.26
C VAL A 167 -1.57 -11.21 -7.91
N TYR A 168 -2.58 -11.18 -7.06
CA TYR A 168 -2.56 -11.88 -5.77
C TYR A 168 -2.57 -13.38 -6.03
N GLY A 169 -1.42 -14.01 -5.84
CA GLY A 169 -1.27 -15.44 -5.83
C GLY A 169 -0.65 -15.88 -4.50
N THR A 170 -0.02 -17.04 -4.49
CA THR A 170 0.76 -17.55 -3.34
C THR A 170 1.90 -16.62 -2.91
N ARG A 171 2.24 -15.62 -3.71
CA ARG A 171 3.29 -14.60 -3.47
C ARG A 171 3.12 -13.83 -2.15
N ILE A 172 1.88 -13.58 -1.70
CA ILE A 172 1.64 -12.94 -0.39
C ILE A 172 2.19 -13.80 0.73
N VAL A 173 1.93 -15.09 0.66
CA VAL A 173 2.39 -16.07 1.64
C VAL A 173 3.91 -16.19 1.58
N LEU A 174 4.48 -16.20 0.38
CA LEU A 174 5.94 -16.25 0.16
C LEU A 174 6.66 -15.06 0.76
N ASN A 175 6.12 -13.85 0.68
CA ASN A 175 6.76 -12.65 1.24
C ASN A 175 6.94 -12.76 2.76
N THR A 176 5.96 -13.29 3.48
CA THR A 176 6.06 -13.49 4.93
C THR A 176 6.89 -14.72 5.28
N ILE A 177 6.67 -15.85 4.60
CA ILE A 177 7.36 -17.11 4.86
C ILE A 177 8.84 -17.00 4.53
N ALA A 178 9.21 -16.32 3.44
CA ALA A 178 10.61 -16.17 3.04
C ALA A 178 11.48 -15.48 4.11
N PHE A 179 10.89 -14.61 4.93
CA PHE A 179 11.60 -13.99 6.05
C PHE A 179 11.50 -14.78 7.35
N VAL A 180 10.32 -15.25 7.71
CA VAL A 180 10.07 -15.89 9.01
C VAL A 180 10.67 -17.29 9.07
N LEU A 181 10.54 -18.05 8.02
CA LEU A 181 10.98 -19.46 8.00
C LEU A 181 12.50 -19.65 8.24
N PRO A 182 13.39 -18.87 7.59
CA PRO A 182 14.83 -18.96 7.87
C PRO A 182 15.18 -18.65 9.32
N PHE A 183 14.54 -17.65 9.94
CA PHE A 183 14.76 -17.31 11.35
C PHE A 183 14.27 -18.42 12.30
N LEU A 184 13.15 -19.04 12.01
CA LEU A 184 12.63 -20.18 12.78
C LEU A 184 13.60 -21.38 12.68
N PHE A 185 14.07 -21.73 11.48
CA PHE A 185 15.06 -22.79 11.32
C PHE A 185 16.35 -22.51 12.07
N GLN A 186 16.79 -21.25 12.04
CA GLN A 186 17.95 -20.79 12.78
C GLN A 186 17.75 -20.94 14.30
N PHE A 187 16.61 -20.50 14.81
CA PHE A 187 16.25 -20.60 16.23
C PHE A 187 16.24 -22.05 16.70
N PHE A 188 15.54 -22.93 15.99
CA PHE A 188 15.46 -24.35 16.35
C PHE A 188 16.80 -25.05 16.23
N PHE A 189 17.62 -24.69 15.23
CA PHE A 189 18.97 -25.21 15.12
C PHE A 189 19.83 -24.84 16.33
N LEU A 190 19.83 -23.57 16.74
CA LEU A 190 20.59 -23.11 17.90
C LEU A 190 20.11 -23.76 19.19
N LEU A 191 18.82 -23.92 19.37
CA LEU A 191 18.22 -24.59 20.53
C LEU A 191 18.65 -26.06 20.59
N SER A 192 18.50 -26.78 19.48
CA SER A 192 18.86 -28.20 19.35
C SER A 192 20.37 -28.42 19.53
N TRP A 193 21.18 -27.57 18.92
CA TRP A 193 22.64 -27.61 19.02
C TRP A 193 23.13 -27.42 20.46
N ASN A 194 22.62 -26.38 21.14
CA ASN A 194 22.99 -26.12 22.51
C ASN A 194 22.50 -27.23 23.46
N GLY A 195 21.29 -27.76 23.24
CA GLY A 195 20.76 -28.87 24.02
C GLY A 195 21.57 -30.15 23.85
N LEU A 196 21.97 -30.48 22.61
CA LEU A 196 22.79 -31.63 22.29
C LEU A 196 24.19 -31.53 22.94
N PHE A 197 24.84 -30.39 22.83
CA PHE A 197 26.17 -30.16 23.40
C PHE A 197 26.18 -30.17 24.92
N LEU A 198 25.12 -29.70 25.57
CA LEU A 198 24.91 -29.84 27.01
C LEU A 198 24.73 -31.31 27.41
N GLY A 199 23.86 -32.03 26.68
CA GLY A 199 23.49 -33.42 26.99
C GLY A 199 24.68 -34.38 26.86
N ILE A 200 25.54 -34.18 25.85
CA ILE A 200 26.75 -35.01 25.63
C ILE A 200 27.96 -34.54 26.48
N GLY A 201 27.85 -33.40 27.14
CA GLY A 201 28.91 -32.86 27.97
C GLY A 201 30.11 -32.31 27.17
N VAL A 202 29.91 -31.90 25.93
CA VAL A 202 30.98 -31.39 25.04
C VAL A 202 31.65 -30.16 25.65
N TYR A 203 30.92 -29.29 26.28
CA TYR A 203 31.46 -28.09 26.95
C TYR A 203 32.46 -28.44 28.08
N ARG A 204 32.32 -29.62 28.68
CA ARG A 204 33.19 -30.06 29.75
C ARG A 204 34.47 -30.73 29.24
N ASN A 205 34.40 -31.40 28.07
CA ASN A 205 35.44 -32.28 27.57
C ASN A 205 36.26 -31.69 26.40
N MET A 206 35.88 -30.50 25.89
CA MET A 206 36.49 -29.89 24.72
C MET A 206 37.10 -28.52 25.04
N SER A 207 38.30 -28.24 24.50
CA SER A 207 38.92 -26.92 24.64
C SER A 207 38.06 -25.85 23.91
N PHE A 208 38.00 -24.65 24.44
CA PHE A 208 37.24 -23.54 23.90
C PHE A 208 37.56 -23.27 22.42
N ALA A 209 38.83 -23.25 22.05
CA ALA A 209 39.24 -22.99 20.67
C ALA A 209 38.74 -24.06 19.68
N ARG A 210 38.70 -25.33 20.10
CA ARG A 210 38.17 -26.41 19.29
C ARG A 210 36.66 -26.33 19.16
N HIS A 211 35.99 -26.05 20.28
CA HIS A 211 34.54 -25.83 20.29
C HIS A 211 34.15 -24.68 19.36
N LEU A 212 34.84 -23.55 19.40
CA LEU A 212 34.57 -22.39 18.55
C LEU A 212 34.72 -22.72 17.07
N LYS A 213 35.78 -23.47 16.68
CA LYS A 213 36.00 -23.91 15.29
C LYS A 213 34.85 -24.78 14.78
N TYR A 214 34.43 -25.78 15.56
CA TYR A 214 33.31 -26.64 15.17
C TYR A 214 32.01 -25.86 15.08
N ARG A 215 31.75 -24.97 16.04
CA ARG A 215 30.57 -24.13 16.05
C ARG A 215 30.49 -23.23 14.80
N LEU A 216 31.59 -22.59 14.44
CA LEU A 216 31.64 -21.75 13.23
C LEU A 216 31.45 -22.60 11.96
N ALA A 217 32.15 -23.72 11.83
CA ALA A 217 32.07 -24.58 10.65
C ALA A 217 30.64 -25.09 10.43
N ILE A 218 30.02 -25.61 11.49
CA ILE A 218 28.66 -26.15 11.40
C ILE A 218 27.62 -25.03 11.20
N SER A 219 27.78 -23.86 11.85
CA SER A 219 26.92 -22.74 11.63
C SER A 219 26.99 -22.22 10.20
N LEU A 220 28.18 -22.14 9.60
CA LEU A 220 28.35 -21.76 8.20
C LEU A 220 27.67 -22.75 7.25
N ALA A 221 27.87 -24.04 7.48
CA ALA A 221 27.25 -25.10 6.68
C ALA A 221 25.70 -25.04 6.81
N TRP A 222 25.21 -24.87 8.02
CA TRP A 222 23.77 -24.76 8.27
C TRP A 222 23.14 -23.54 7.60
N THR A 223 23.74 -22.35 7.75
CA THR A 223 23.23 -21.12 7.11
C THR A 223 23.26 -21.22 5.59
N LEU A 224 24.30 -21.86 5.01
CA LEU A 224 24.39 -22.10 3.59
C LEU A 224 23.25 -22.99 3.09
N LEU A 225 22.97 -24.10 3.77
CA LEU A 225 21.88 -25.02 3.41
C LEU A 225 20.51 -24.36 3.61
N THR A 226 20.29 -23.70 4.72
CA THR A 226 19.00 -23.05 5.04
C THR A 226 18.69 -21.91 4.08
N SER A 227 19.70 -21.10 3.72
CA SER A 227 19.54 -20.04 2.72
C SER A 227 19.24 -20.61 1.34
N LEU A 228 19.89 -21.71 0.95
CA LEU A 228 19.60 -22.39 -0.32
C LEU A 228 18.18 -22.94 -0.35
N MET A 229 17.76 -23.65 0.71
CA MET A 229 16.38 -24.16 0.83
C MET A 229 15.35 -23.01 0.75
N SER A 230 15.56 -21.92 1.46
CA SER A 230 14.64 -20.78 1.46
C SER A 230 14.54 -20.12 0.10
N THR A 231 15.66 -19.96 -0.61
CA THR A 231 15.69 -19.40 -1.96
C THR A 231 15.03 -20.33 -2.95
N THR A 232 15.35 -21.63 -2.90
CA THR A 232 14.75 -22.66 -3.77
C THR A 232 13.24 -22.75 -3.54
N TRP A 233 12.79 -22.71 -2.28
CA TRP A 233 11.38 -22.69 -1.93
C TRP A 233 10.67 -21.48 -2.59
N GLY A 234 11.25 -20.28 -2.47
CA GLY A 234 10.69 -19.06 -3.07
C GLY A 234 10.57 -19.15 -4.60
N VAL A 235 11.54 -19.82 -5.25
CA VAL A 235 11.54 -20.00 -6.71
C VAL A 235 10.64 -21.15 -7.15
N MET A 236 10.50 -22.20 -6.36
CA MET A 236 9.68 -23.39 -6.69
C MET A 236 8.18 -23.07 -6.77
N PHE A 237 7.72 -22.09 -6.02
CA PHE A 237 6.34 -21.57 -6.07
C PHE A 237 6.21 -20.38 -7.00
N ASP A 238 6.99 -20.38 -8.06
CA ASP A 238 7.05 -19.33 -9.08
C ASP A 238 5.72 -19.22 -9.85
N GLU A 239 4.93 -18.22 -9.46
CA GLU A 239 3.79 -17.78 -10.24
C GLU A 239 4.19 -16.57 -11.12
N GLY A 240 5.09 -16.80 -12.11
CA GLY A 240 5.54 -15.81 -13.08
C GLY A 240 6.75 -14.97 -12.68
N TYR A 241 7.64 -15.51 -11.87
CA TYR A 241 8.99 -14.99 -11.69
C TYR A 241 9.96 -15.68 -12.68
N ASP A 242 10.16 -15.11 -13.84
CA ASP A 242 11.24 -15.54 -14.73
C ASP A 242 12.61 -15.13 -14.12
N LEU A 243 13.04 -15.85 -13.09
CA LEU A 243 14.33 -15.61 -12.45
C LEU A 243 15.44 -16.26 -13.27
N ALA A 244 16.29 -15.44 -13.88
CA ALA A 244 17.52 -15.92 -14.48
C ALA A 244 18.45 -16.53 -13.39
N ALA A 245 19.26 -17.51 -13.76
CA ALA A 245 20.20 -18.16 -12.84
C ALA A 245 21.06 -17.14 -12.06
N LYS A 246 21.50 -16.06 -12.70
CA LYS A 246 22.25 -14.97 -12.04
C LYS A 246 21.46 -14.31 -10.90
N GLN A 247 20.17 -14.10 -11.08
CA GLN A 247 19.32 -13.50 -10.05
C GLN A 247 19.07 -14.47 -8.89
N PHE A 248 18.91 -15.77 -9.19
CA PHE A 248 18.82 -16.81 -8.16
C PHE A 248 20.05 -16.82 -7.25
N PHE A 249 21.25 -16.84 -7.82
CA PHE A 249 22.48 -16.82 -7.03
C PHE A 249 22.68 -15.52 -6.25
N ALA A 250 22.28 -14.38 -6.81
CA ALA A 250 22.30 -13.11 -6.10
C ALA A 250 21.36 -13.12 -4.90
N LEU A 251 20.12 -13.59 -5.07
CA LEU A 251 19.13 -13.72 -4.01
C LEU A 251 19.58 -14.69 -2.92
N TRP A 252 20.12 -15.85 -3.32
CA TRP A 252 20.69 -16.82 -2.40
C TRP A 252 21.83 -16.24 -1.56
N THR A 253 22.74 -15.49 -2.18
CA THR A 253 23.85 -14.83 -1.47
C THR A 253 23.34 -13.82 -0.44
N VAL A 254 22.31 -13.03 -0.79
CA VAL A 254 21.68 -12.08 0.14
C VAL A 254 21.06 -12.81 1.33
N HIS A 255 20.28 -13.88 1.10
CA HIS A 255 19.70 -14.68 2.17
C HIS A 255 20.79 -15.28 3.08
N TRP A 256 21.87 -15.78 2.49
CA TRP A 256 22.99 -16.34 3.25
C TRP A 256 23.67 -15.29 4.12
N CYS A 257 23.95 -14.09 3.59
CA CYS A 257 24.52 -12.99 4.36
C CYS A 257 23.61 -12.58 5.54
N VAL A 258 22.31 -12.49 5.31
CA VAL A 258 21.34 -12.16 6.39
C VAL A 258 21.37 -13.20 7.50
N LEU A 259 21.39 -14.49 7.15
CA LEU A 259 21.47 -15.57 8.14
C LEU A 259 22.80 -15.59 8.90
N ILE A 260 23.93 -15.32 8.27
CA ILE A 260 25.21 -15.18 8.95
C ILE A 260 25.18 -14.02 9.96
N LEU A 261 24.67 -12.86 9.55
CA LEU A 261 24.57 -11.70 10.41
C LEU A 261 23.69 -11.95 11.64
N SER A 262 22.65 -12.78 11.51
CA SER A 262 21.79 -13.14 12.65
C SER A 262 22.48 -14.02 13.71
N PHE A 263 23.65 -14.62 13.40
CA PHE A 263 24.49 -15.33 14.38
C PHE A 263 25.39 -14.38 15.17
N CYS A 264 25.62 -13.18 14.70
CA CYS A 264 26.44 -12.21 15.42
C CYS A 264 25.59 -11.60 16.54
N PRO A 265 25.91 -11.83 17.84
CA PRO A 265 25.20 -11.14 18.91
C PRO A 265 25.40 -9.63 18.77
N PRO A 266 24.38 -8.83 19.10
CA PRO A 266 24.58 -7.38 19.18
C PRO A 266 25.74 -7.12 20.17
N ARG A 267 26.67 -6.28 19.79
CA ARG A 267 27.68 -5.74 20.73
C ARG A 267 26.94 -4.70 21.58
N ASP A 268 26.68 -5.07 22.82
CA ASP A 268 26.33 -4.10 23.86
C ASP A 268 27.53 -3.23 24.18
#